data_36c3c4cb47426830212e2e8e37175dae
#
_entry.id   36c3c4cb47426830212e2e8e37175dae
#
_cell.length_a   1.000
_cell.length_b   1.000
_cell.length_c   1.000
_cell.angle_alpha   90.00
_cell.angle_beta   90.00
_cell.angle_gamma   90.00
#
_symmetry.space_group_name_H-M   'P 1'
#
loop_
_entity.id
_entity.type
_entity.pdbx_description
1 polymer ?
#
loop_
_entity_poly.entity_id
_entity_poly.type
_entity_poly.pdbx_seq_one_letter_code
_entity_poly.pdbx_strand_id
1 'polypeptide(L)'
;DVAPSRGLGDVYKRQVLQKERHGDFGGGTVQVIPHITNEIKSRFYRAKSADEDRIAIIEVGGTVGDIESQPFLEAIRQVGIEQGMENCCYIHVVLVPYISGSDEYKSKPAQHSCKELQGMGIAPNVIVLRADGRVGSDIKRKISMFCNVRPDCVIENLTMPSLYECPLMLEAAGLTNVVCRQLHLETPASDLTEWKELISRIATRSKTCTIALVGKYVKLHDAYLSVMESLYHAGFENDSQVEIRWVESEDLTDQAACKEAFADVDGIIVPGGFGDRGIEGMIQAAQYARENRVPCFGICLGMQTVSYTHLRAHETELHL
;
A
#
# COMPACT_ATOMS: atom_id res chain seq x y z
N ASP A 1 -7.84 22.00 -0.03
CA ASP A 1 -8.49 21.38 -1.19
C ASP A 1 -7.48 20.60 -2.02
N VAL A 2 -7.12 19.44 -1.57
CA VAL A 2 -6.25 18.56 -2.33
C VAL A 2 -7.06 17.33 -2.66
N ALA A 3 -7.37 17.14 -3.94
CA ALA A 3 -7.98 15.90 -4.41
C ALA A 3 -7.08 14.72 -3.97
N PRO A 4 -7.65 13.67 -3.35
CA PRO A 4 -6.87 12.57 -2.76
C PRO A 4 -6.05 11.75 -3.75
N SER A 5 -6.23 11.94 -5.04
CA SER A 5 -5.61 11.16 -6.11
C SER A 5 -4.28 11.71 -6.65
N ARG A 6 -3.73 12.75 -6.03
CA ARG A 6 -2.44 13.30 -6.49
C ARG A 6 -1.30 12.54 -5.83
N GLY A 7 -0.61 11.72 -6.60
CA GLY A 7 0.58 11.01 -6.16
C GLY A 7 1.66 11.95 -5.61
N LEU A 8 2.55 11.43 -4.77
CA LEU A 8 3.67 12.18 -4.17
C LEU A 8 4.49 12.96 -5.22
N GLY A 9 4.57 12.46 -6.46
CA GLY A 9 5.22 13.12 -7.58
C GLY A 9 4.64 14.51 -7.89
N ASP A 10 3.33 14.67 -7.84
CA ASP A 10 2.68 15.96 -8.12
C ASP A 10 2.83 16.95 -6.96
N VAL A 11 2.92 16.46 -5.73
CA VAL A 11 3.07 17.31 -4.55
C VAL A 11 4.40 18.04 -4.55
N TYR A 12 5.53 17.36 -4.78
CA TYR A 12 6.83 18.02 -4.80
C TYR A 12 7.00 18.94 -6.03
N LYS A 13 6.47 18.56 -7.19
CA LYS A 13 6.48 19.39 -8.40
C LYS A 13 5.76 20.72 -8.12
N ARG A 14 4.56 20.66 -7.55
CA ARG A 14 3.79 21.85 -7.18
C ARG A 14 4.53 22.73 -6.18
N GLN A 15 5.20 22.15 -5.21
CA GLN A 15 5.96 22.91 -4.20
C GLN A 15 7.16 23.63 -4.80
N VAL A 16 7.91 22.97 -5.67
CA VAL A 16 9.04 23.60 -6.36
C VAL A 16 8.55 24.75 -7.26
N LEU A 17 7.44 24.56 -7.99
CA LEU A 17 6.83 25.63 -8.79
C LEU A 17 6.33 26.80 -7.95
N GLN A 18 5.78 26.54 -6.75
CA GLN A 18 5.37 27.59 -5.83
C GLN A 18 6.57 28.38 -5.29
N LYS A 19 7.64 27.69 -4.90
CA LYS A 19 8.90 28.33 -4.45
C LYS A 19 9.52 29.19 -5.54
N GLU A 20 9.51 28.71 -6.80
CA GLU A 20 9.97 29.48 -7.95
C GLU A 20 9.17 30.78 -8.13
N ARG A 21 7.83 30.67 -8.08
CA ARG A 21 6.94 31.84 -8.22
C ARG A 21 7.07 32.84 -7.06
N HIS A 22 7.45 32.37 -5.86
CA HIS A 22 7.76 33.24 -4.72
C HIS A 22 9.14 33.87 -4.79
N GLY A 23 9.99 33.44 -5.71
CA GLY A 23 11.36 33.94 -5.84
C GLY A 23 12.36 33.28 -4.90
N ASP A 24 12.03 32.17 -4.26
CA ASP A 24 12.89 31.46 -3.30
C ASP A 24 14.21 30.96 -3.93
N PHE A 25 14.28 30.90 -5.25
CA PHE A 25 15.48 30.50 -6.01
C PHE A 25 16.24 31.70 -6.56
N GLY A 26 15.94 32.95 -6.13
CA GLY A 26 16.70 34.15 -6.49
C GLY A 26 16.71 34.47 -8.00
N GLY A 27 15.71 34.04 -8.77
CA GLY A 27 15.65 34.22 -10.22
C GLY A 27 16.52 33.25 -11.03
N GLY A 28 17.15 32.26 -10.38
CA GLY A 28 17.92 31.21 -11.05
C GLY A 28 17.01 30.19 -11.77
N THR A 29 17.56 29.52 -12.78
CA THR A 29 16.85 28.44 -13.49
C THR A 29 16.63 27.27 -12.60
N VAL A 30 15.36 26.85 -12.42
CA VAL A 30 14.98 25.66 -11.65
C VAL A 30 15.24 24.40 -12.48
N GLN A 31 15.97 23.46 -11.91
CA GLN A 31 16.36 22.20 -12.54
C GLN A 31 15.95 21.02 -11.68
N VAL A 32 15.91 19.80 -12.27
CA VAL A 32 15.66 18.57 -11.50
C VAL A 32 16.74 18.40 -10.43
N ILE A 33 17.99 18.59 -10.80
CA ILE A 33 19.15 18.64 -9.91
C ILE A 33 19.67 20.08 -9.86
N PRO A 34 19.74 20.74 -8.72
CA PRO A 34 19.49 20.19 -7.37
C PRO A 34 18.09 20.45 -6.80
N HIS A 35 17.23 21.23 -7.45
CA HIS A 35 16.04 21.82 -6.83
C HIS A 35 14.99 20.75 -6.46
N ILE A 36 14.62 19.86 -7.41
CA ILE A 36 13.65 18.79 -7.16
C ILE A 36 14.26 17.73 -6.24
N THR A 37 15.50 17.31 -6.50
CA THR A 37 16.16 16.32 -5.64
C THR A 37 16.33 16.81 -4.21
N ASN A 38 16.64 18.10 -3.99
CA ASN A 38 16.70 18.67 -2.64
C ASN A 38 15.34 18.71 -1.95
N GLU A 39 14.26 18.98 -2.67
CA GLU A 39 12.90 18.90 -2.11
C GLU A 39 12.56 17.48 -1.69
N ILE A 40 12.88 16.48 -2.52
CA ILE A 40 12.68 15.05 -2.18
C ILE A 40 13.53 14.67 -0.96
N LYS A 41 14.83 14.99 -0.95
CA LYS A 41 15.73 14.72 0.17
C LYS A 41 15.25 15.36 1.47
N SER A 42 14.74 16.59 1.40
CA SER A 42 14.20 17.28 2.57
C SER A 42 13.07 16.50 3.25
N ARG A 43 12.33 15.69 2.49
CA ARG A 43 11.28 14.83 3.02
C ARG A 43 11.83 13.57 3.65
N PHE A 44 12.86 12.99 3.05
CA PHE A 44 13.57 11.86 3.65
C PHE A 44 14.18 12.26 5.00
N TYR A 45 14.82 13.42 5.06
CA TYR A 45 15.42 13.93 6.31
C TYR A 45 14.40 14.31 7.38
N ARG A 46 13.16 14.67 7.01
CA ARG A 46 12.07 14.88 7.97
C ARG A 46 11.56 13.59 8.61
N ALA A 47 11.77 12.45 7.97
CA ALA A 47 11.49 11.16 8.59
C ALA A 47 12.51 10.83 9.71
N LYS A 48 13.68 11.50 9.69
CA LYS A 48 14.68 11.41 10.75
C LYS A 48 14.14 12.16 11.99
N SER A 49 14.03 11.46 13.11
CA SER A 49 13.75 12.06 14.41
C SER A 49 15.00 12.75 14.97
N ALA A 50 14.81 13.58 16.00
CA ALA A 50 15.92 14.14 16.77
C ALA A 50 16.72 13.07 17.54
N ASP A 51 16.16 11.88 17.73
CA ASP A 51 16.83 10.77 18.41
C ASP A 51 17.80 10.08 17.44
N GLU A 52 19.05 9.98 17.81
CA GLU A 52 20.14 9.42 17.00
C GLU A 52 19.98 7.92 16.70
N ASP A 53 19.18 7.21 17.51
CA ASP A 53 19.00 5.75 17.45
C ASP A 53 17.84 5.30 16.52
N ARG A 54 17.31 6.17 15.67
CA ARG A 54 16.18 5.82 14.79
C ARG A 54 16.60 5.47 13.37
N ILE A 55 15.96 4.43 12.85
CA ILE A 55 16.07 3.99 11.46
C ILE A 55 14.90 4.58 10.68
N ALA A 56 15.21 5.29 9.59
CA ALA A 56 14.20 5.74 8.64
C ALA A 56 14.02 4.67 7.55
N ILE A 57 12.80 4.20 7.38
CA ILE A 57 12.42 3.28 6.29
C ILE A 57 11.72 4.12 5.22
N ILE A 58 12.28 4.13 4.02
CA ILE A 58 11.78 4.91 2.88
C ILE A 58 11.41 3.93 1.77
N GLU A 59 10.14 3.92 1.41
CA GLU A 59 9.63 3.16 0.27
C GLU A 59 9.52 4.07 -0.94
N VAL A 60 10.00 3.61 -2.08
CA VAL A 60 9.88 4.30 -3.37
C VAL A 60 9.22 3.36 -4.35
N GLY A 61 7.97 3.70 -4.70
CA GLY A 61 7.17 2.95 -5.65
C GLY A 61 7.60 3.13 -7.09
N GLY A 62 7.06 2.29 -7.95
CA GLY A 62 7.33 2.28 -9.39
C GLY A 62 8.43 1.30 -9.79
N THR A 63 8.50 1.04 -11.08
CA THR A 63 9.52 0.17 -11.67
C THR A 63 10.80 0.97 -11.91
N VAL A 64 11.96 0.37 -11.61
CA VAL A 64 13.25 0.97 -11.99
C VAL A 64 13.28 1.15 -13.51
N GLY A 65 13.59 2.36 -13.96
CA GLY A 65 13.54 2.75 -15.39
C GLY A 65 12.33 3.62 -15.73
N ASP A 66 11.30 3.70 -14.88
CA ASP A 66 10.21 4.64 -15.07
C ASP A 66 10.73 6.08 -14.97
N ILE A 67 10.38 6.88 -15.97
CA ILE A 67 10.81 8.30 -16.06
C ILE A 67 10.37 9.08 -14.82
N GLU A 68 9.20 8.78 -14.28
CA GLU A 68 8.65 9.44 -13.09
C GLU A 68 9.41 9.12 -11.81
N SER A 69 10.06 7.96 -11.73
CA SER A 69 10.85 7.52 -10.57
C SER A 69 12.27 8.06 -10.56
N GLN A 70 12.80 8.51 -11.69
CA GLN A 70 14.19 8.94 -11.82
C GLN A 70 14.63 10.04 -10.82
N PRO A 71 13.83 11.10 -10.55
CA PRO A 71 14.20 12.10 -9.56
C PRO A 71 14.33 11.54 -8.13
N PHE A 72 13.51 10.53 -7.78
CA PHE A 72 13.59 9.86 -6.49
C PHE A 72 14.85 9.00 -6.39
N LEU A 73 15.18 8.25 -7.43
CA LEU A 73 16.38 7.42 -7.46
C LEU A 73 17.64 8.29 -7.39
N GLU A 74 17.67 9.41 -8.10
CA GLU A 74 18.77 10.37 -7.99
C GLU A 74 18.87 10.98 -6.58
N ALA A 75 17.74 11.32 -5.95
CA ALA A 75 17.74 11.81 -4.58
C ALA A 75 18.26 10.74 -3.59
N ILE A 76 17.89 9.47 -3.75
CA ILE A 76 18.38 8.34 -2.95
C ILE A 76 19.87 8.17 -3.10
N ARG A 77 20.38 8.24 -4.34
CA ARG A 77 21.83 8.17 -4.61
C ARG A 77 22.57 9.27 -3.89
N GLN A 78 22.06 10.51 -3.93
CA GLN A 78 22.65 11.65 -3.23
C GLN A 78 22.61 11.46 -1.70
N VAL A 79 21.50 10.96 -1.14
CA VAL A 79 21.40 10.66 0.29
C VAL A 79 22.48 9.68 0.74
N GLY A 80 22.74 8.64 -0.05
CA GLY A 80 23.80 7.68 0.27
C GLY A 80 25.19 8.32 0.33
N ILE A 81 25.48 9.29 -0.55
CA ILE A 81 26.73 10.04 -0.51
C ILE A 81 26.78 10.99 0.72
N GLU A 82 25.67 11.67 1.00
CA GLU A 82 25.58 12.65 2.07
C GLU A 82 25.60 12.03 3.47
N GLN A 83 25.00 10.84 3.64
CA GLN A 83 24.93 10.15 4.94
C GLN A 83 26.02 9.10 5.15
N GLY A 84 26.76 8.75 4.09
CA GLY A 84 27.67 7.61 4.06
C GLY A 84 26.96 6.32 3.64
N MET A 85 27.58 5.60 2.72
CA MET A 85 26.99 4.35 2.17
C MET A 85 26.85 3.25 3.23
N GLU A 86 27.66 3.30 4.27
CA GLU A 86 27.63 2.41 5.42
C GLU A 86 26.39 2.61 6.31
N ASN A 87 25.80 3.80 6.28
CA ASN A 87 24.57 4.15 7.01
C ASN A 87 23.31 3.93 6.18
N CYS A 88 23.44 3.37 4.97
CA CYS A 88 22.34 3.12 4.06
C CYS A 88 22.22 1.64 3.71
N CYS A 89 21.00 1.13 3.65
CA CYS A 89 20.71 -0.21 3.16
C CYS A 89 19.72 -0.14 2.00
N TYR A 90 20.18 -0.43 0.79
CA TYR A 90 19.35 -0.46 -0.41
C TYR A 90 18.77 -1.85 -0.62
N ILE A 91 17.47 -1.96 -0.46
CA ILE A 91 16.71 -3.20 -0.68
C ILE A 91 15.98 -3.06 -2.02
N HIS A 92 16.36 -3.87 -2.99
CA HIS A 92 15.73 -3.87 -4.32
C HIS A 92 14.76 -5.02 -4.45
N VAL A 93 13.46 -4.69 -4.56
CA VAL A 93 12.40 -5.68 -4.76
C VAL A 93 12.21 -5.90 -6.26
N VAL A 94 12.33 -7.15 -6.71
CA VAL A 94 12.25 -7.51 -8.13
C VAL A 94 11.30 -8.67 -8.36
N LEU A 95 10.58 -8.64 -9.48
CA LEU A 95 9.72 -9.73 -9.90
C LEU A 95 10.56 -10.85 -10.56
N VAL A 96 10.31 -12.08 -10.14
CA VAL A 96 10.82 -13.29 -10.80
C VAL A 96 9.63 -14.08 -11.36
N PRO A 97 9.28 -13.86 -12.62
CA PRO A 97 8.10 -14.50 -13.20
C PRO A 97 8.33 -15.99 -13.46
N TYR A 98 7.28 -16.78 -13.22
CA TYR A 98 7.19 -18.16 -13.65
C TYR A 98 6.60 -18.24 -15.06
N ILE A 99 7.23 -19.01 -15.94
CA ILE A 99 6.75 -19.22 -17.30
C ILE A 99 6.24 -20.65 -17.43
N SER A 100 4.94 -20.82 -17.44
CA SER A 100 4.27 -22.13 -17.52
C SER A 100 4.70 -22.95 -18.73
N GLY A 101 4.96 -22.31 -19.88
CA GLY A 101 5.39 -23.00 -21.09
C GLY A 101 6.79 -23.63 -21.04
N SER A 102 7.67 -23.16 -20.14
CA SER A 102 9.01 -23.72 -19.91
C SER A 102 9.18 -24.30 -18.50
N ASP A 103 8.12 -24.28 -17.70
CA ASP A 103 8.09 -24.83 -16.32
C ASP A 103 9.24 -24.33 -15.44
N GLU A 104 9.55 -23.03 -15.56
CA GLU A 104 10.68 -22.44 -14.83
C GLU A 104 10.50 -20.96 -14.46
N TYR A 105 11.15 -20.54 -13.39
CA TYR A 105 11.32 -19.13 -13.06
C TYR A 105 12.40 -18.47 -13.90
N LYS A 106 12.19 -17.24 -14.33
CA LYS A 106 13.12 -16.49 -15.17
C LYS A 106 13.86 -15.41 -14.35
N SER A 107 15.18 -15.55 -14.24
CA SER A 107 16.03 -14.57 -13.55
C SER A 107 16.36 -13.31 -14.36
N LYS A 108 16.15 -13.32 -15.68
CA LYS A 108 16.50 -12.21 -16.58
C LYS A 108 15.87 -10.88 -16.20
N PRO A 109 14.55 -10.80 -15.91
CA PRO A 109 13.93 -9.52 -15.50
C PRO A 109 14.59 -8.92 -14.25
N ALA A 110 14.88 -9.74 -13.24
CA ALA A 110 15.56 -9.30 -12.03
C ALA A 110 16.99 -8.79 -12.32
N GLN A 111 17.74 -9.47 -13.18
CA GLN A 111 19.08 -9.05 -13.59
C GLN A 111 19.04 -7.71 -14.34
N HIS A 112 18.07 -7.51 -15.24
CA HIS A 112 17.90 -6.24 -15.96
C HIS A 112 17.56 -5.08 -15.02
N SER A 113 16.59 -5.26 -14.15
CA SER A 113 16.18 -4.25 -13.18
C SER A 113 17.33 -3.86 -12.25
N CYS A 114 18.09 -4.83 -11.77
CA CYS A 114 19.26 -4.57 -10.94
C CYS A 114 20.35 -3.81 -11.71
N LYS A 115 20.64 -4.21 -12.94
CA LYS A 115 21.64 -3.55 -13.78
C LYS A 115 21.25 -2.08 -14.07
N GLU A 116 20.01 -1.82 -14.30
CA GLU A 116 19.49 -0.48 -14.52
C GLU A 116 19.66 0.40 -13.29
N LEU A 117 19.31 -0.12 -12.09
CA LEU A 117 19.52 0.55 -10.82
C LEU A 117 21.02 0.85 -10.58
N GLN A 118 21.88 -0.11 -10.85
CA GLN A 118 23.34 0.07 -10.75
C GLN A 118 23.85 1.09 -11.76
N GLY A 119 23.27 1.17 -12.97
CA GLY A 119 23.56 2.20 -13.96
C GLY A 119 23.24 3.61 -13.49
N MET A 120 22.30 3.76 -12.58
CA MET A 120 21.97 5.03 -11.91
C MET A 120 22.90 5.34 -10.71
N GLY A 121 23.87 4.46 -10.40
CA GLY A 121 24.82 4.63 -9.29
C GLY A 121 24.32 4.11 -7.94
N ILE A 122 23.26 3.30 -7.91
CA ILE A 122 22.74 2.66 -6.70
C ILE A 122 23.05 1.16 -6.74
N ALA A 123 23.97 0.72 -5.90
CA ALA A 123 24.26 -0.72 -5.74
C ALA A 123 23.37 -1.29 -4.62
N PRO A 124 22.45 -2.23 -4.92
CA PRO A 124 21.62 -2.83 -3.89
C PRO A 124 22.46 -3.68 -2.93
N ASN A 125 22.15 -3.58 -1.64
CA ASN A 125 22.74 -4.44 -0.60
C ASN A 125 21.97 -5.75 -0.47
N VAL A 126 20.65 -5.69 -0.71
CA VAL A 126 19.73 -6.83 -0.63
C VAL A 126 18.85 -6.85 -1.87
N ILE A 127 18.62 -8.04 -2.40
CA ILE A 127 17.62 -8.25 -3.46
C ILE A 127 16.53 -9.15 -2.92
N VAL A 128 15.29 -8.64 -2.96
CA VAL A 128 14.10 -9.38 -2.56
C VAL A 128 13.39 -9.87 -3.82
N LEU A 129 13.27 -11.18 -3.97
CA LEU A 129 12.68 -11.85 -5.12
C LEU A 129 11.19 -12.06 -4.89
N ARG A 130 10.36 -11.27 -5.52
CA ARG A 130 8.91 -11.46 -5.50
C ARG A 130 8.52 -12.54 -6.51
N ALA A 131 7.97 -13.64 -6.03
CA ALA A 131 7.57 -14.80 -6.85
C ALA A 131 6.33 -15.49 -6.25
N ASP A 132 5.61 -16.23 -7.07
CA ASP A 132 4.42 -16.98 -6.61
C ASP A 132 4.79 -18.27 -5.86
N GLY A 133 5.97 -18.81 -6.09
CA GLY A 133 6.49 -19.99 -5.43
C GLY A 133 8.02 -19.98 -5.34
N ARG A 134 8.59 -21.02 -4.75
CA ARG A 134 10.05 -21.12 -4.52
C ARG A 134 10.84 -21.03 -5.81
N VAL A 135 11.76 -20.07 -5.85
CA VAL A 135 12.56 -19.75 -7.04
C VAL A 135 13.70 -20.75 -7.25
N GLY A 136 14.17 -21.38 -6.19
CA GLY A 136 15.27 -22.35 -6.22
C GLY A 136 16.67 -21.74 -6.09
N SER A 137 17.59 -22.54 -5.58
CA SER A 137 18.96 -22.13 -5.26
C SER A 137 19.78 -21.68 -6.47
N ASP A 138 19.56 -22.30 -7.62
CA ASP A 138 20.31 -21.98 -8.84
C ASP A 138 19.99 -20.60 -9.39
N ILE A 139 18.72 -20.22 -9.36
CA ILE A 139 18.28 -18.88 -9.76
C ILE A 139 18.78 -17.83 -8.77
N LYS A 140 18.69 -18.10 -7.46
CA LYS A 140 19.24 -17.22 -6.42
C LYS A 140 20.73 -16.99 -6.62
N ARG A 141 21.49 -18.04 -6.88
CA ARG A 141 22.94 -17.97 -7.16
C ARG A 141 23.25 -17.16 -8.43
N LYS A 142 22.47 -17.36 -9.51
CA LYS A 142 22.61 -16.55 -10.73
C LYS A 142 22.36 -15.07 -10.45
N ILE A 143 21.28 -14.72 -9.73
CA ILE A 143 20.95 -13.34 -9.40
C ILE A 143 22.04 -12.73 -8.51
N SER A 144 22.48 -13.43 -7.47
CA SER A 144 23.61 -13.03 -6.62
C SER A 144 24.85 -12.66 -7.44
N MET A 145 25.25 -13.52 -8.34
CA MET A 145 26.45 -13.33 -9.16
C MET A 145 26.28 -12.16 -10.15
N PHE A 146 25.14 -12.08 -10.88
CA PHE A 146 24.93 -11.04 -11.89
C PHE A 146 24.61 -9.67 -11.30
N CYS A 147 24.06 -9.62 -10.10
CA CYS A 147 23.72 -8.37 -9.43
C CYS A 147 24.80 -7.93 -8.42
N ASN A 148 25.87 -8.68 -8.31
CA ASN A 148 27.01 -8.38 -7.43
C ASN A 148 26.59 -8.20 -5.95
N VAL A 149 25.72 -9.09 -5.47
CA VAL A 149 25.30 -9.17 -4.06
C VAL A 149 25.69 -10.52 -3.48
N ARG A 150 25.87 -10.59 -2.17
CA ARG A 150 26.18 -11.86 -1.50
C ARG A 150 25.00 -12.83 -1.64
N PRO A 151 25.24 -14.17 -1.72
CA PRO A 151 24.16 -15.15 -1.85
C PRO A 151 23.12 -15.08 -0.73
N ASP A 152 23.53 -14.78 0.50
CA ASP A 152 22.67 -14.61 1.66
C ASP A 152 21.87 -13.31 1.64
N CYS A 153 22.20 -12.37 0.76
CA CYS A 153 21.45 -11.13 0.53
C CYS A 153 20.38 -11.26 -0.57
N VAL A 154 20.15 -12.46 -1.12
CA VAL A 154 19.10 -12.74 -2.08
C VAL A 154 17.96 -13.46 -1.37
N ILE A 155 16.91 -12.71 -1.03
CA ILE A 155 15.80 -13.13 -0.17
C ILE A 155 14.58 -13.42 -1.01
N GLU A 156 13.90 -14.54 -0.77
CA GLU A 156 12.60 -14.82 -1.41
C GLU A 156 11.47 -14.13 -0.66
N ASN A 157 10.56 -13.52 -1.40
CA ASN A 157 9.26 -13.03 -0.93
C ASN A 157 8.18 -13.71 -1.76
N LEU A 158 7.56 -14.73 -1.22
CA LEU A 158 6.61 -15.58 -1.90
C LEU A 158 5.17 -15.10 -1.69
N THR A 159 4.27 -15.49 -2.59
CA THR A 159 2.84 -15.33 -2.37
C THR A 159 2.40 -16.21 -1.20
N MET A 160 1.82 -15.57 -0.18
CA MET A 160 1.32 -16.25 1.02
C MET A 160 -0.21 -16.20 1.03
N PRO A 161 -0.89 -17.16 1.68
CA PRO A 161 -2.34 -17.15 1.83
C PRO A 161 -2.86 -15.87 2.52
N SER A 162 -2.08 -15.35 3.46
CA SER A 162 -2.34 -14.08 4.12
C SER A 162 -1.12 -13.17 4.02
N LEU A 163 -1.33 -11.89 3.72
CA LEU A 163 -0.26 -10.89 3.72
C LEU A 163 0.43 -10.80 5.10
N TYR A 164 -0.31 -11.08 6.17
CA TYR A 164 0.20 -11.07 7.54
C TYR A 164 1.24 -12.17 7.82
N GLU A 165 1.36 -13.18 6.96
CA GLU A 165 2.42 -14.21 7.04
C GLU A 165 3.78 -13.73 6.51
N CYS A 166 3.80 -12.66 5.69
CA CYS A 166 5.03 -12.15 5.08
C CYS A 166 6.15 -11.82 6.09
N PRO A 167 5.89 -11.19 7.25
CA PRO A 167 6.95 -10.92 8.24
C PRO A 167 7.61 -12.20 8.73
N LEU A 168 6.84 -13.26 9.02
CA LEU A 168 7.39 -14.56 9.44
C LEU A 168 8.23 -15.20 8.35
N MET A 169 7.78 -15.13 7.11
CA MET A 169 8.49 -15.67 5.95
C MET A 169 9.82 -14.92 5.72
N LEU A 170 9.82 -13.59 5.77
CA LEU A 170 11.01 -12.78 5.57
C LEU A 170 12.01 -12.95 6.70
N GLU A 171 11.56 -13.08 7.95
CA GLU A 171 12.40 -13.40 9.09
C GLU A 171 13.06 -14.78 8.92
N ALA A 172 12.27 -15.80 8.58
CA ALA A 172 12.76 -17.15 8.31
C ALA A 172 13.76 -17.20 7.12
N ALA A 173 13.59 -16.31 6.14
CA ALA A 173 14.50 -16.15 5.01
C ALA A 173 15.79 -15.37 5.38
N GLY A 174 15.89 -14.82 6.59
CA GLY A 174 17.07 -14.14 7.12
C GLY A 174 17.19 -12.67 6.77
N LEU A 175 16.11 -12.01 6.35
CA LEU A 175 16.14 -10.59 5.96
C LEU A 175 16.62 -9.69 7.11
N THR A 176 16.12 -9.90 8.32
CA THR A 176 16.52 -9.14 9.51
C THR A 176 18.02 -9.21 9.76
N ASN A 177 18.59 -10.42 9.73
CA ASN A 177 20.03 -10.62 9.94
C ASN A 177 20.89 -9.89 8.89
N VAL A 178 20.43 -9.90 7.64
CA VAL A 178 21.16 -9.24 6.54
C VAL A 178 21.10 -7.71 6.69
N VAL A 179 19.91 -7.16 7.01
CA VAL A 179 19.73 -5.71 7.21
C VAL A 179 20.51 -5.22 8.42
N CYS A 180 20.41 -5.91 9.57
CA CYS A 180 21.16 -5.55 10.78
C CYS A 180 22.66 -5.57 10.54
N ARG A 181 23.17 -6.60 9.86
CA ARG A 181 24.58 -6.67 9.48
C ARG A 181 25.00 -5.51 8.57
N GLN A 182 24.16 -5.14 7.59
CA GLN A 182 24.45 -4.05 6.65
C GLN A 182 24.50 -2.69 7.34
N LEU A 183 23.63 -2.48 8.33
CA LEU A 183 23.54 -1.22 9.08
C LEU A 183 24.35 -1.25 10.40
N HIS A 184 25.16 -2.28 10.62
CA HIS A 184 25.98 -2.46 11.82
C HIS A 184 25.16 -2.39 13.13
N LEU A 185 23.93 -2.92 13.10
CA LEU A 185 23.03 -2.93 14.25
C LEU A 185 23.23 -4.21 15.06
N GLU A 186 23.42 -4.04 16.35
CA GLU A 186 23.38 -5.13 17.32
C GLU A 186 21.99 -5.20 17.93
N THR A 187 21.21 -6.20 17.59
CA THR A 187 19.84 -6.38 18.07
C THR A 187 19.65 -7.78 18.65
N PRO A 188 18.81 -7.95 19.65
CA PRO A 188 18.39 -9.27 20.09
C PRO A 188 17.62 -9.97 18.96
N ALA A 189 17.47 -11.29 19.07
CA ALA A 189 16.61 -12.04 18.17
C ALA A 189 15.17 -11.50 18.21
N SER A 190 14.51 -11.45 17.05
CA SER A 190 13.13 -10.98 16.94
C SER A 190 12.18 -11.88 17.73
N ASP A 191 11.43 -11.31 18.67
CA ASP A 191 10.30 -12.00 19.29
C ASP A 191 9.04 -11.80 18.44
N LEU A 192 8.63 -12.84 17.78
CA LEU A 192 7.43 -12.86 16.91
C LEU A 192 6.31 -13.73 17.51
N THR A 193 6.30 -13.93 18.82
CA THR A 193 5.30 -14.78 19.49
C THR A 193 3.90 -14.26 19.29
N GLU A 194 3.63 -13.00 19.61
CA GLU A 194 2.30 -12.38 19.41
C GLU A 194 1.88 -12.38 17.93
N TRP A 195 2.84 -12.18 17.03
CA TRP A 195 2.55 -12.22 15.59
C TRP A 195 2.16 -13.63 15.11
N LYS A 196 2.81 -14.66 15.62
CA LYS A 196 2.44 -16.07 15.33
C LYS A 196 1.07 -16.41 15.86
N GLU A 197 0.72 -15.90 17.03
CA GLU A 197 -0.62 -16.06 17.62
C GLU A 197 -1.68 -15.37 16.74
N LEU A 198 -1.41 -14.18 16.24
CA LEU A 198 -2.29 -13.49 15.29
C LEU A 198 -2.52 -14.33 14.03
N ILE A 199 -1.45 -14.86 13.42
CA ILE A 199 -1.57 -15.72 12.22
C ILE A 199 -2.37 -16.98 12.54
N SER A 200 -2.18 -17.59 13.71
CA SER A 200 -2.97 -18.74 14.13
C SER A 200 -4.45 -18.40 14.24
N ARG A 201 -4.80 -17.25 14.83
CA ARG A 201 -6.19 -16.77 14.88
C ARG A 201 -6.78 -16.54 13.49
N ILE A 202 -6.02 -15.93 12.60
CA ILE A 202 -6.44 -15.72 11.20
C ILE A 202 -6.74 -17.07 10.50
N ALA A 203 -5.91 -18.07 10.71
CA ALA A 203 -6.04 -19.36 10.05
C ALA A 203 -7.19 -20.23 10.60
N THR A 204 -7.57 -20.04 11.87
CA THR A 204 -8.54 -20.90 12.58
C THR A 204 -9.94 -20.33 12.67
N ARG A 205 -10.23 -19.21 12.00
CA ARG A 205 -11.57 -18.59 12.01
C ARG A 205 -12.64 -19.56 11.55
N SER A 206 -13.73 -19.64 12.32
CA SER A 206 -14.77 -20.65 12.15
C SER A 206 -16.08 -20.12 11.59
N LYS A 207 -16.30 -18.81 11.65
CA LYS A 207 -17.52 -18.14 11.19
C LYS A 207 -17.28 -17.41 9.88
N THR A 208 -18.34 -17.14 9.13
CA THR A 208 -18.32 -16.28 7.94
C THR A 208 -19.28 -15.11 8.16
N CYS A 209 -18.90 -13.94 7.67
CA CYS A 209 -19.70 -12.72 7.71
C CYS A 209 -19.57 -12.00 6.37
N THR A 210 -20.71 -11.76 5.71
CA THR A 210 -20.75 -11.06 4.41
C THR A 210 -21.15 -9.60 4.63
N ILE A 211 -20.25 -8.68 4.28
CA ILE A 211 -20.49 -7.23 4.38
C ILE A 211 -20.60 -6.62 2.98
N ALA A 212 -21.73 -5.99 2.68
CA ALA A 212 -21.85 -5.21 1.45
C ALA A 212 -21.18 -3.84 1.64
N LEU A 213 -20.19 -3.54 0.79
CA LEU A 213 -19.56 -2.23 0.71
C LEU A 213 -20.17 -1.47 -0.47
N VAL A 214 -20.99 -0.46 -0.15
CA VAL A 214 -21.74 0.35 -1.13
C VAL A 214 -20.99 1.63 -1.40
N GLY A 215 -20.31 1.70 -2.53
CA GLY A 215 -19.40 2.82 -2.82
C GLY A 215 -19.49 3.35 -4.25
N LYS A 216 -18.77 4.45 -4.49
CA LYS A 216 -18.63 5.11 -5.80
C LYS A 216 -17.42 4.61 -6.59
N TYR A 217 -16.47 3.94 -5.92
CA TYR A 217 -15.16 3.58 -6.48
C TYR A 217 -14.88 2.08 -6.38
N VAL A 218 -15.93 1.26 -6.33
CA VAL A 218 -15.83 -0.19 -6.11
C VAL A 218 -15.11 -0.95 -7.23
N LYS A 219 -14.98 -0.35 -8.40
CA LYS A 219 -14.19 -0.92 -9.52
C LYS A 219 -12.67 -0.86 -9.24
N LEU A 220 -12.25 0.01 -8.34
CA LEU A 220 -10.88 0.13 -7.87
C LEU A 220 -10.85 -0.17 -6.36
N HIS A 221 -10.70 -1.42 -5.98
CA HIS A 221 -10.76 -1.88 -4.58
C HIS A 221 -9.80 -1.10 -3.66
N ASP A 222 -8.63 -0.72 -4.17
CA ASP A 222 -7.64 0.07 -3.43
C ASP A 222 -8.17 1.42 -2.92
N ALA A 223 -9.21 1.98 -3.57
CA ALA A 223 -9.84 3.20 -3.08
C ALA A 223 -10.46 3.03 -1.68
N TYR A 224 -10.78 1.81 -1.30
CA TYR A 224 -11.36 1.45 -0.01
C TYR A 224 -10.48 0.52 0.82
N LEU A 225 -9.18 0.46 0.52
CA LEU A 225 -8.23 -0.45 1.17
C LEU A 225 -8.31 -0.36 2.71
N SER A 226 -8.31 0.87 3.27
CA SER A 226 -8.37 1.05 4.72
C SER A 226 -9.68 0.54 5.34
N VAL A 227 -10.80 0.65 4.63
CA VAL A 227 -12.11 0.13 5.08
C VAL A 227 -12.10 -1.40 5.03
N MET A 228 -11.61 -1.96 3.93
CA MET A 228 -11.47 -3.40 3.73
C MET A 228 -10.59 -4.03 4.80
N GLU A 229 -9.40 -3.48 5.03
CA GLU A 229 -8.47 -3.96 6.07
C GLU A 229 -9.08 -3.85 7.48
N SER A 230 -9.82 -2.75 7.76
CA SER A 230 -10.50 -2.60 9.05
C SER A 230 -11.57 -3.68 9.27
N LEU A 231 -12.29 -4.07 8.21
CA LEU A 231 -13.26 -5.17 8.28
C LEU A 231 -12.57 -6.51 8.50
N TYR A 232 -11.43 -6.76 7.85
CA TYR A 232 -10.65 -7.98 8.08
C TYR A 232 -10.11 -8.04 9.51
N HIS A 233 -9.57 -6.93 10.04
CA HIS A 233 -9.09 -6.86 11.43
C HIS A 233 -10.21 -7.13 12.42
N ALA A 234 -11.40 -6.56 12.20
CA ALA A 234 -12.57 -6.88 13.01
C ALA A 234 -12.93 -8.37 12.94
N GLY A 235 -12.82 -8.97 11.76
CA GLY A 235 -13.01 -10.41 11.56
C GLY A 235 -12.00 -11.25 12.34
N PHE A 236 -10.73 -10.84 12.42
CA PHE A 236 -9.69 -11.55 13.18
C PHE A 236 -10.02 -11.60 14.67
N GLU A 237 -10.57 -10.53 15.24
CA GLU A 237 -10.95 -10.46 16.65
C GLU A 237 -12.28 -11.18 16.97
N ASN A 238 -13.18 -11.30 15.97
CA ASN A 238 -14.51 -11.88 16.17
C ASN A 238 -14.64 -13.30 15.61
N ASP A 239 -13.55 -14.01 15.40
CA ASP A 239 -13.54 -15.37 14.86
C ASP A 239 -14.33 -15.50 13.54
N SER A 240 -14.24 -14.48 12.67
CA SER A 240 -15.05 -14.39 11.46
C SER A 240 -14.19 -14.16 10.23
N GLN A 241 -14.43 -14.95 9.19
CA GLN A 241 -13.95 -14.67 7.86
C GLN A 241 -14.88 -13.66 7.21
N VAL A 242 -14.41 -12.44 6.97
CA VAL A 242 -15.22 -11.41 6.34
C VAL A 242 -15.12 -11.55 4.83
N GLU A 243 -16.27 -11.64 4.18
CA GLU A 243 -16.43 -11.57 2.73
C GLU A 243 -17.01 -10.21 2.37
N ILE A 244 -16.34 -9.48 1.46
CA ILE A 244 -16.78 -8.16 1.03
C ILE A 244 -17.52 -8.28 -0.29
N ARG A 245 -18.80 -7.93 -0.27
CA ARG A 245 -19.61 -7.77 -1.48
C ARG A 245 -19.51 -6.33 -1.96
N TRP A 246 -18.85 -6.14 -3.08
CA TRP A 246 -18.68 -4.84 -3.71
C TRP A 246 -19.94 -4.43 -4.45
N VAL A 247 -20.54 -3.31 -4.09
CA VAL A 247 -21.78 -2.80 -4.69
C VAL A 247 -21.56 -1.39 -5.20
N GLU A 248 -21.69 -1.19 -6.51
CA GLU A 248 -21.67 0.15 -7.11
C GLU A 248 -22.94 0.91 -6.68
N SER A 249 -22.79 2.06 -6.06
CA SER A 249 -23.94 2.81 -5.56
C SER A 249 -24.90 3.28 -6.68
N GLU A 250 -24.40 3.48 -7.90
CA GLU A 250 -25.22 3.88 -9.05
C GLU A 250 -26.18 2.76 -9.54
N ASP A 251 -25.86 1.50 -9.21
CA ASP A 251 -26.71 0.35 -9.59
C ASP A 251 -27.93 0.20 -8.68
N LEU A 252 -27.94 0.87 -7.53
CA LEU A 252 -29.03 0.83 -6.55
C LEU A 252 -30.10 1.87 -6.88
N THR A 253 -30.84 1.63 -7.93
CA THR A 253 -31.86 2.57 -8.46
C THR A 253 -33.16 2.58 -7.67
N ASP A 254 -33.48 1.47 -7.00
CA ASP A 254 -34.70 1.29 -6.22
C ASP A 254 -34.56 0.19 -5.15
N GLN A 255 -35.61 -0.03 -4.36
CA GLN A 255 -35.61 -1.06 -3.32
C GLN A 255 -35.58 -2.50 -3.86
N ALA A 256 -35.98 -2.73 -5.12
CA ALA A 256 -35.87 -4.04 -5.74
C ALA A 256 -34.42 -4.37 -6.07
N ALA A 257 -33.69 -3.42 -6.64
CA ALA A 257 -32.25 -3.52 -6.87
C ALA A 257 -31.48 -3.71 -5.54
N CYS A 258 -31.86 -2.99 -4.49
CA CYS A 258 -31.29 -3.18 -3.15
C CYS A 258 -31.52 -4.59 -2.62
N LYS A 259 -32.73 -5.14 -2.76
CA LYS A 259 -33.07 -6.49 -2.31
C LYS A 259 -32.24 -7.55 -3.01
N GLU A 260 -31.97 -7.39 -4.29
CA GLU A 260 -31.11 -8.28 -5.05
C GLU A 260 -29.63 -8.15 -4.61
N ALA A 261 -29.12 -6.93 -4.53
CA ALA A 261 -27.72 -6.66 -4.15
C ALA A 261 -27.38 -7.11 -2.72
N PHE A 262 -28.36 -6.99 -1.81
CA PHE A 262 -28.16 -7.30 -0.38
C PHE A 262 -28.75 -8.62 0.06
N ALA A 263 -29.10 -9.51 -0.88
CA ALA A 263 -29.48 -10.86 -0.54
C ALA A 263 -28.34 -11.53 0.27
N ASP A 264 -28.67 -12.10 1.40
CA ASP A 264 -27.74 -12.85 2.25
C ASP A 264 -26.51 -12.05 2.76
N VAL A 265 -26.63 -10.73 2.96
CA VAL A 265 -25.60 -9.95 3.64
C VAL A 265 -25.91 -9.80 5.13
N ASP A 266 -24.88 -9.86 5.94
CA ASP A 266 -24.97 -9.68 7.40
C ASP A 266 -24.90 -8.21 7.82
N GLY A 267 -24.36 -7.34 6.95
CA GLY A 267 -24.25 -5.92 7.22
C GLY A 267 -23.93 -5.12 5.96
N ILE A 268 -24.16 -3.81 6.05
CA ILE A 268 -23.90 -2.85 4.99
C ILE A 268 -22.98 -1.75 5.51
N ILE A 269 -21.91 -1.44 4.76
CA ILE A 269 -21.07 -0.28 5.02
C ILE A 269 -21.11 0.67 3.83
N VAL A 270 -21.37 1.95 4.13
CA VAL A 270 -21.39 3.02 3.13
C VAL A 270 -20.19 3.93 3.41
N PRO A 271 -19.09 3.83 2.65
CA PRO A 271 -17.87 4.59 2.89
C PRO A 271 -18.00 6.04 2.43
N GLY A 272 -16.91 6.81 2.63
CA GLY A 272 -16.77 8.17 2.14
C GLY A 272 -16.68 8.26 0.61
N GLY A 273 -16.91 9.47 0.10
CA GLY A 273 -16.80 9.78 -1.31
C GLY A 273 -16.98 11.28 -1.58
N PHE A 274 -16.72 11.71 -2.82
CA PHE A 274 -16.83 13.12 -3.23
C PHE A 274 -17.82 13.25 -4.41
N GLY A 275 -18.45 14.44 -4.49
CA GLY A 275 -19.40 14.79 -5.55
C GLY A 275 -20.73 14.04 -5.43
N ASP A 276 -21.66 14.37 -6.32
CA ASP A 276 -23.06 13.96 -6.23
C ASP A 276 -23.37 12.59 -6.84
N ARG A 277 -22.45 12.04 -7.64
CA ARG A 277 -22.60 10.73 -8.28
C ARG A 277 -22.89 9.64 -7.26
N GLY A 278 -23.92 8.83 -7.48
CA GLY A 278 -24.24 7.64 -6.68
C GLY A 278 -24.78 7.92 -5.26
N ILE A 279 -25.08 9.19 -4.89
CA ILE A 279 -25.65 9.53 -3.57
C ILE A 279 -27.02 8.88 -3.39
N GLU A 280 -27.89 8.92 -4.41
CA GLU A 280 -29.23 8.36 -4.33
C GLU A 280 -29.20 6.85 -4.02
N GLY A 281 -28.28 6.11 -4.66
CA GLY A 281 -28.10 4.68 -4.37
C GLY A 281 -27.59 4.42 -2.96
N MET A 282 -26.73 5.28 -2.41
CA MET A 282 -26.31 5.20 -1.01
C MET A 282 -27.49 5.44 -0.05
N ILE A 283 -28.39 6.38 -0.40
CA ILE A 283 -29.62 6.65 0.35
C ILE A 283 -30.55 5.42 0.28
N GLN A 284 -30.73 4.83 -0.91
CA GLN A 284 -31.52 3.60 -1.07
C GLN A 284 -30.96 2.44 -0.23
N ALA A 285 -29.63 2.28 -0.19
CA ALA A 285 -28.98 1.27 0.65
C ALA A 285 -29.25 1.50 2.15
N ALA A 286 -29.13 2.73 2.62
CA ALA A 286 -29.42 3.08 4.01
C ALA A 286 -30.89 2.88 4.37
N GLN A 287 -31.82 3.23 3.47
CA GLN A 287 -33.25 2.99 3.63
C GLN A 287 -33.54 1.48 3.71
N TYR A 288 -33.00 0.70 2.77
CA TYR A 288 -33.16 -0.74 2.77
C TYR A 288 -32.68 -1.36 4.08
N ALA A 289 -31.48 -0.98 4.53
CA ALA A 289 -30.91 -1.47 5.78
C ALA A 289 -31.84 -1.22 6.97
N ARG A 290 -32.39 -0.02 7.09
CA ARG A 290 -33.33 0.35 8.15
C ARG A 290 -34.62 -0.46 8.08
N GLU A 291 -35.22 -0.57 6.91
CA GLU A 291 -36.53 -1.24 6.73
C GLU A 291 -36.43 -2.75 6.93
N ASN A 292 -35.29 -3.34 6.53
CA ASN A 292 -35.05 -4.78 6.66
C ASN A 292 -34.23 -5.16 7.91
N ARG A 293 -33.90 -4.20 8.78
CA ARG A 293 -33.12 -4.42 10.02
C ARG A 293 -31.75 -5.01 9.78
N VAL A 294 -31.10 -4.68 8.66
CA VAL A 294 -29.73 -5.05 8.37
C VAL A 294 -28.80 -4.04 9.06
N PRO A 295 -27.78 -4.47 9.83
CA PRO A 295 -26.80 -3.56 10.41
C PRO A 295 -26.17 -2.69 9.34
N CYS A 296 -26.13 -1.37 9.56
CA CYS A 296 -25.60 -0.42 8.58
C CYS A 296 -24.69 0.60 9.25
N PHE A 297 -23.54 0.84 8.64
CA PHE A 297 -22.57 1.82 9.12
C PHE A 297 -22.15 2.77 7.99
N GLY A 298 -22.28 4.08 8.24
CA GLY A 298 -21.89 5.13 7.29
C GLY A 298 -20.64 5.88 7.74
N ILE A 299 -19.70 6.10 6.82
CA ILE A 299 -18.45 6.83 7.07
C ILE A 299 -18.46 8.11 6.21
N CYS A 300 -18.24 9.29 6.82
CA CYS A 300 -18.17 10.57 6.14
C CYS A 300 -19.44 10.80 5.26
N LEU A 301 -19.34 10.77 3.93
CA LEU A 301 -20.49 10.86 3.04
C LEU A 301 -21.55 9.79 3.35
N GLY A 302 -21.13 8.57 3.65
CA GLY A 302 -22.03 7.49 4.05
C GLY A 302 -22.80 7.81 5.34
N MET A 303 -22.15 8.42 6.32
CA MET A 303 -22.83 8.90 7.53
C MET A 303 -23.87 9.99 7.18
N GLN A 304 -23.54 10.87 6.27
CA GLN A 304 -24.48 11.92 5.81
C GLN A 304 -25.69 11.31 5.10
N THR A 305 -25.51 10.32 4.25
CA THR A 305 -26.59 9.62 3.56
C THR A 305 -27.49 8.83 4.52
N VAL A 306 -26.90 8.17 5.53
CA VAL A 306 -27.66 7.51 6.61
C VAL A 306 -28.47 8.54 7.39
N SER A 307 -27.86 9.66 7.80
CA SER A 307 -28.55 10.75 8.52
C SER A 307 -29.67 11.36 7.70
N TYR A 308 -29.46 11.52 6.40
CA TYR A 308 -30.49 12.04 5.48
C TYR A 308 -31.76 11.19 5.49
N THR A 309 -31.64 9.87 5.44
CA THR A 309 -32.81 8.97 5.49
C THR A 309 -33.52 8.96 6.83
N HIS A 310 -32.82 9.22 7.94
CA HIS A 310 -33.39 9.25 9.28
C HIS A 310 -33.97 10.61 9.65
N LEU A 311 -33.33 11.72 9.23
CA LEU A 311 -33.72 13.09 9.65
C LEU A 311 -34.72 13.74 8.70
N ARG A 312 -34.60 13.49 7.39
CA ARG A 312 -35.49 14.13 6.40
C ARG A 312 -36.93 13.64 6.46
N ALA A 313 -37.16 12.46 7.03
CA ALA A 313 -38.53 12.00 7.29
C ALA A 313 -39.29 12.86 8.33
N HIS A 314 -38.58 13.76 9.02
CA HIS A 314 -39.07 14.66 10.03
C HIS A 314 -38.89 16.15 9.68
N GLU A 315 -38.26 16.46 8.53
CA GLU A 315 -38.16 17.84 8.06
C GLU A 315 -39.50 18.30 7.55
N THR A 316 -40.02 19.33 8.18
CA THR A 316 -41.20 20.07 7.68
C THR A 316 -40.74 21.02 6.59
N GLU A 317 -41.64 21.34 5.64
CA GLU A 317 -41.44 22.27 4.50
C GLU A 317 -40.88 23.66 4.86
N LEU A 318 -40.68 23.94 6.15
CA LEU A 318 -40.16 25.20 6.68
C LEU A 318 -38.61 25.29 6.71
N HIS A 319 -37.91 24.25 6.28
CA HIS A 319 -36.42 24.16 6.27
C HIS A 319 -35.81 23.98 4.87
N LEU A 320 -36.60 24.27 3.82
CA LEU A 320 -36.12 24.31 2.43
C LEU A 320 -35.84 25.77 2.02
#